data_22aa44b6131c4e131066daf1b8adf4bd
#
_entry.id   22aa44b6131c4e131066daf1b8adf4bd
#
_cell.length_a   1.000
_cell.length_b   1.000
_cell.length_c   1.000
_cell.angle_alpha   90.00
_cell.angle_beta   90.00
_cell.angle_gamma   90.00
#
_symmetry.space_group_name_H-M   'P 1'
#
loop_
_entity.id
_entity.type
_entity.pdbx_description
1 polymer ?
#
loop_
_entity_poly.entity_id
_entity_poly.type
_entity_poly.pdbx_seq_one_letter_code
_entity_poly.pdbx_strand_id
1 'polypeptide(L)'
;MPLVNTIHHSAFIYNQLKKLNLCKFYPNRVINHLISILISIFISGYHGKTTDFAKNSSCHRTTIAHFLNSGKWDDSLLSDTLKRSVIEIIYSEAARTGKPVFCIVDDTIASKTKPSSRALHPIEDAYFHQSHLKGKQDYGHQAVAVMLSCNGIVLNYAFVMYNKSISKIDIVENIAKELPVPPVMSYFLCDCWYTSEKIINTFAGRGFHTIGALKTNRMLYPFGFKKKLNEFAALLSTTRSHFHLVTVKKQKYYVYRYEGNLNGIENAVVLLSYPEKAFGNPKALQAFLSTDVSLSVDETLSYYAGRWILFF
;
A
#
# COMPACT_ATOMS: atom_id res chain seq x y z
N MET A 1 -3.70 4.11 -39.05
CA MET A 1 -4.22 3.21 -38.01
C MET A 1 -4.32 3.75 -36.57
N PRO A 2 -3.81 4.94 -36.18
CA PRO A 2 -3.98 5.44 -34.79
C PRO A 2 -5.40 5.93 -34.43
N LEU A 3 -6.15 6.48 -35.40
CA LEU A 3 -7.45 7.10 -35.13
C LEU A 3 -8.56 6.14 -34.72
N VAL A 4 -8.61 4.93 -35.27
CA VAL A 4 -9.67 3.94 -34.96
C VAL A 4 -9.53 3.44 -33.51
N ASN A 5 -8.31 3.18 -33.04
CA ASN A 5 -8.06 2.78 -31.66
C ASN A 5 -8.43 3.88 -30.66
N THR A 6 -8.16 5.15 -31.01
CA THR A 6 -8.49 6.29 -30.16
C THR A 6 -9.99 6.45 -29.94
N ILE A 7 -10.80 6.23 -30.98
CA ILE A 7 -12.28 6.31 -30.90
C ILE A 7 -12.83 5.20 -30.00
N HIS A 8 -12.35 3.97 -30.14
CA HIS A 8 -12.77 2.86 -29.28
C HIS A 8 -12.40 3.10 -27.82
N HIS A 9 -11.20 3.58 -27.53
CA HIS A 9 -10.79 3.90 -26.15
C HIS A 9 -11.58 5.06 -25.56
N SER A 10 -11.91 6.10 -26.34
CA SER A 10 -12.75 7.21 -25.90
C SER A 10 -14.13 6.74 -25.44
N ALA A 11 -14.80 5.92 -26.25
CA ALA A 11 -16.13 5.40 -25.94
C ALA A 11 -16.09 4.49 -24.70
N PHE A 12 -15.06 3.65 -24.58
CA PHE A 12 -14.88 2.80 -23.41
C PHE A 12 -14.70 3.63 -22.14
N ILE A 13 -13.79 4.60 -22.14
CA ILE A 13 -13.52 5.47 -20.96
C ILE A 13 -14.78 6.27 -20.60
N TYR A 14 -15.45 6.88 -21.60
CA TYR A 14 -16.70 7.60 -21.38
C TYR A 14 -17.75 6.73 -20.69
N ASN A 15 -17.92 5.49 -21.16
CA ASN A 15 -18.86 4.53 -20.57
C ASN A 15 -18.49 4.18 -19.11
N GLN A 16 -17.21 4.07 -18.77
CA GLN A 16 -16.78 3.84 -17.38
C GLN A 16 -17.09 5.08 -16.52
N LEU A 17 -16.76 6.29 -16.97
CA LEU A 17 -17.10 7.52 -16.24
C LEU A 17 -18.62 7.68 -16.05
N LYS A 18 -19.42 7.27 -17.05
CA LYS A 18 -20.88 7.24 -16.96
C LYS A 18 -21.39 6.22 -15.94
N LYS A 19 -20.83 5.00 -15.92
CA LYS A 19 -21.15 3.97 -14.91
C LYS A 19 -20.85 4.45 -13.48
N LEU A 20 -19.79 5.21 -13.31
CA LEU A 20 -19.42 5.85 -12.05
C LEU A 20 -20.30 7.08 -11.74
N ASN A 21 -21.31 7.41 -12.56
CA ASN A 21 -22.15 8.59 -12.48
C ASN A 21 -21.42 9.93 -12.57
N LEU A 22 -20.14 9.96 -12.89
CA LEU A 22 -19.35 11.20 -12.95
C LEU A 22 -19.85 12.17 -14.02
N CYS A 23 -20.43 11.66 -15.12
CA CYS A 23 -21.05 12.49 -16.16
C CYS A 23 -22.28 13.28 -15.70
N LYS A 24 -22.86 12.95 -14.51
CA LYS A 24 -23.97 13.71 -13.93
C LYS A 24 -23.48 14.93 -13.13
N PHE A 25 -22.28 14.84 -12.58
CA PHE A 25 -21.72 15.84 -11.67
C PHE A 25 -20.70 16.75 -12.35
N TYR A 26 -19.97 16.23 -13.35
CA TYR A 26 -19.00 17.03 -14.07
C TYR A 26 -19.55 17.57 -15.38
N PRO A 27 -19.23 18.83 -15.72
CA PRO A 27 -19.55 19.38 -17.03
C PRO A 27 -18.74 18.64 -18.13
N ASN A 28 -19.27 18.60 -19.34
CA ASN A 28 -18.66 17.92 -20.48
C ASN A 28 -17.18 18.29 -20.72
N ARG A 29 -16.81 19.54 -20.42
CA ARG A 29 -15.41 19.99 -20.54
C ARG A 29 -14.46 19.20 -19.62
N VAL A 30 -14.85 18.95 -18.37
CA VAL A 30 -14.07 18.17 -17.41
C VAL A 30 -13.99 16.72 -17.87
N ILE A 31 -15.12 16.12 -18.25
CA ILE A 31 -15.17 14.76 -18.78
C ILE A 31 -14.25 14.59 -19.98
N ASN A 32 -14.25 15.53 -20.93
CA ASN A 32 -13.38 15.47 -22.11
C ASN A 32 -11.90 15.57 -21.75
N HIS A 33 -11.52 16.38 -20.77
CA HIS A 33 -10.12 16.45 -20.31
C HIS A 33 -9.70 15.14 -19.61
N LEU A 34 -10.54 14.57 -18.76
CA LEU A 34 -10.28 13.27 -18.11
C LEU A 34 -10.11 12.17 -19.17
N ILE A 35 -11.01 12.11 -20.19
CA ILE A 35 -10.92 11.16 -21.29
C ILE A 35 -9.59 11.33 -22.02
N SER A 36 -9.21 12.57 -22.38
CA SER A 36 -7.98 12.86 -23.11
C SER A 36 -6.72 12.39 -22.35
N ILE A 37 -6.69 12.63 -21.04
CA ILE A 37 -5.56 12.20 -20.18
C ILE A 37 -5.52 10.67 -20.10
N LEU A 38 -6.66 10.02 -19.85
CA LEU A 38 -6.74 8.56 -19.74
C LEU A 38 -6.41 7.85 -21.04
N ILE A 39 -6.86 8.36 -22.20
CA ILE A 39 -6.48 7.83 -23.52
C ILE A 39 -4.98 7.89 -23.69
N SER A 40 -4.36 9.02 -23.35
CA SER A 40 -2.92 9.17 -23.49
C SER A 40 -2.14 8.19 -22.64
N ILE A 41 -2.60 7.92 -21.42
CA ILE A 41 -2.03 6.89 -20.53
C ILE A 41 -2.19 5.50 -21.15
N PHE A 42 -3.37 5.16 -21.68
CA PHE A 42 -3.63 3.86 -22.32
C PHE A 42 -2.77 3.62 -23.57
N ILE A 43 -2.56 4.64 -24.40
CA ILE A 43 -1.83 4.51 -25.66
C ILE A 43 -0.31 4.56 -25.47
N SER A 44 0.17 5.46 -24.61
CA SER A 44 1.60 5.78 -24.49
C SER A 44 2.22 5.40 -23.17
N GLY A 45 1.44 4.90 -22.22
CA GLY A 45 1.86 4.75 -20.84
C GLY A 45 1.94 6.08 -20.09
N TYR A 46 2.22 6.04 -18.80
CA TYR A 46 2.34 7.22 -17.96
C TYR A 46 3.79 7.68 -17.85
N HIS A 47 4.11 8.82 -18.45
CA HIS A 47 5.46 9.42 -18.42
C HIS A 47 5.52 10.73 -17.60
N GLY A 48 4.41 11.14 -16.99
CA GLY A 48 4.34 12.30 -16.10
C GLY A 48 4.52 13.66 -16.76
N LYS A 49 4.39 13.77 -18.09
CA LYS A 49 4.54 15.03 -18.83
C LYS A 49 3.24 15.43 -19.51
N THR A 50 2.83 16.68 -19.35
CA THR A 50 1.64 17.24 -20.02
C THR A 50 1.77 17.24 -21.55
N THR A 51 3.00 17.28 -22.07
CA THR A 51 3.28 17.12 -23.51
C THR A 51 2.87 15.76 -24.04
N ASP A 52 3.00 14.70 -23.23
CA ASP A 52 2.64 13.35 -23.65
C ASP A 52 1.11 13.19 -23.66
N PHE A 53 0.41 13.79 -22.71
CA PHE A 53 -1.05 13.84 -22.72
C PHE A 53 -1.60 14.60 -23.94
N ALA A 54 -0.93 15.66 -24.37
CA ALA A 54 -1.35 16.45 -25.52
C ALA A 54 -1.18 15.73 -26.86
N LYS A 55 -0.24 14.79 -27.00
CA LYS A 55 -0.01 14.04 -28.25
C LYS A 55 -1.23 13.28 -28.75
N ASN A 56 -2.07 12.78 -27.81
CA ASN A 56 -3.25 11.99 -28.10
C ASN A 56 -4.56 12.75 -27.80
N SER A 57 -4.49 14.06 -27.72
CA SER A 57 -5.61 14.96 -27.38
C SER A 57 -5.78 16.03 -28.46
N SER A 58 -6.99 16.53 -28.63
CA SER A 58 -7.26 17.75 -29.41
C SER A 58 -6.85 19.03 -28.67
N CYS A 59 -6.47 18.93 -27.39
CA CYS A 59 -6.10 20.06 -26.55
C CYS A 59 -4.60 20.33 -26.60
N HIS A 60 -4.23 21.62 -26.59
CA HIS A 60 -2.84 22.01 -26.43
C HIS A 60 -2.34 21.67 -25.02
N ARG A 61 -1.02 21.40 -24.87
CA ARG A 61 -0.38 21.06 -23.59
C ARG A 61 -0.67 22.06 -22.46
N THR A 62 -0.78 23.34 -22.77
CA THR A 62 -1.09 24.39 -21.77
C THR A 62 -2.49 24.28 -21.23
N THR A 63 -3.47 23.83 -22.05
CA THR A 63 -4.84 23.59 -21.62
C THR A 63 -4.91 22.43 -20.63
N ILE A 64 -4.17 21.37 -20.92
CA ILE A 64 -4.09 20.21 -20.01
C ILE A 64 -3.36 20.58 -18.72
N ALA A 65 -2.25 21.32 -18.82
CA ALA A 65 -1.52 21.82 -17.65
C ALA A 65 -2.42 22.71 -16.76
N HIS A 66 -3.17 23.64 -17.38
CA HIS A 66 -4.12 24.49 -16.67
C HIS A 66 -5.24 23.66 -16.00
N PHE A 67 -5.78 22.66 -16.70
CA PHE A 67 -6.81 21.78 -16.12
C PHE A 67 -6.31 21.04 -14.88
N LEU A 68 -5.08 20.51 -14.92
CA LEU A 68 -4.49 19.75 -13.80
C LEU A 68 -4.06 20.65 -12.64
N ASN A 69 -3.56 21.86 -12.92
CA ASN A 69 -2.97 22.74 -11.90
C ASN A 69 -3.95 23.77 -11.33
N SER A 70 -4.86 24.29 -12.17
CA SER A 70 -5.70 25.45 -11.82
C SER A 70 -7.14 25.26 -12.27
N GLY A 71 -7.49 24.09 -12.76
CA GLY A 71 -8.85 23.78 -13.21
C GLY A 71 -9.84 23.81 -12.05
N LYS A 72 -10.94 24.53 -12.21
CA LYS A 72 -12.04 24.55 -11.23
C LYS A 72 -12.92 23.32 -11.44
N TRP A 73 -12.54 22.20 -10.86
CA TRP A 73 -13.31 20.95 -10.82
C TRP A 73 -13.05 20.23 -9.49
N ASP A 74 -14.02 19.47 -9.06
CA ASP A 74 -13.98 18.79 -7.77
C ASP A 74 -13.25 17.44 -7.92
N ASP A 75 -11.96 17.41 -7.65
CA ASP A 75 -11.15 16.20 -7.67
C ASP A 75 -11.43 15.29 -6.47
N SER A 76 -11.93 15.83 -5.37
CA SER A 76 -12.34 15.04 -4.21
C SER A 76 -13.55 14.16 -4.55
N LEU A 77 -14.52 14.65 -5.32
CA LEU A 77 -15.64 13.84 -5.81
C LEU A 77 -15.17 12.65 -6.65
N LEU A 78 -14.15 12.84 -7.51
CA LEU A 78 -13.56 11.74 -8.27
C LEU A 78 -12.92 10.70 -7.33
N SER A 79 -12.11 11.15 -6.39
CA SER A 79 -11.46 10.30 -5.40
C SER A 79 -12.47 9.48 -4.60
N ASP A 80 -13.50 10.11 -4.06
CA ASP A 80 -14.52 9.46 -3.24
C ASP A 80 -15.38 8.48 -4.05
N THR A 81 -15.64 8.81 -5.32
CA THR A 81 -16.36 7.90 -6.21
C THR A 81 -15.53 6.67 -6.54
N LEU A 82 -14.23 6.83 -6.75
CA LEU A 82 -13.31 5.71 -6.96
C LEU A 82 -13.17 4.85 -5.70
N LYS A 83 -13.02 5.45 -4.51
CA LYS A 83 -12.99 4.73 -3.24
C LYS A 83 -14.23 3.85 -3.06
N ARG A 84 -15.43 4.40 -3.28
CA ARG A 84 -16.70 3.64 -3.20
C ARG A 84 -16.75 2.49 -4.19
N SER A 85 -16.34 2.71 -5.43
CA SER A 85 -16.31 1.68 -6.46
C SER A 85 -15.32 0.56 -6.11
N VAL A 86 -14.15 0.88 -5.56
CA VAL A 86 -13.17 -0.11 -5.09
C VAL A 86 -13.75 -0.97 -3.97
N ILE A 87 -14.42 -0.35 -2.99
CA ILE A 87 -15.09 -1.09 -1.90
C ILE A 87 -16.16 -2.02 -2.49
N GLU A 88 -17.02 -1.52 -3.37
CA GLU A 88 -18.08 -2.32 -3.99
C GLU A 88 -17.51 -3.54 -4.73
N ILE A 89 -16.50 -3.36 -5.56
CA ILE A 89 -15.88 -4.45 -6.32
C ILE A 89 -15.24 -5.48 -5.39
N ILE A 90 -14.39 -5.03 -4.47
CA ILE A 90 -13.61 -5.93 -3.61
C ILE A 90 -14.49 -6.64 -2.59
N TYR A 91 -15.46 -5.94 -1.96
CA TYR A 91 -16.33 -6.54 -0.95
C TYR A 91 -17.40 -7.46 -1.57
N SER A 92 -17.88 -7.15 -2.78
CA SER A 92 -18.75 -8.06 -3.53
C SER A 92 -18.02 -9.34 -3.89
N GLU A 93 -16.75 -9.25 -4.33
CA GLU A 93 -15.93 -10.42 -4.62
C GLU A 93 -15.64 -11.25 -3.36
N ALA A 94 -15.38 -10.59 -2.23
CA ALA A 94 -15.17 -11.25 -0.96
C ALA A 94 -16.44 -11.97 -0.47
N ALA A 95 -17.59 -11.32 -0.51
CA ALA A 95 -18.89 -11.92 -0.17
C ALA A 95 -19.23 -13.11 -1.07
N ARG A 96 -18.93 -13.01 -2.38
CA ARG A 96 -19.18 -14.07 -3.36
C ARG A 96 -18.28 -15.29 -3.16
N THR A 97 -17.01 -15.09 -2.78
CA THR A 97 -16.00 -16.17 -2.74
C THR A 97 -15.69 -16.68 -1.35
N GLY A 98 -16.07 -15.94 -0.29
CA GLY A 98 -15.64 -16.22 1.08
C GLY A 98 -14.15 -15.98 1.33
N LYS A 99 -13.40 -15.46 0.33
CA LYS A 99 -11.96 -15.21 0.46
C LYS A 99 -11.67 -13.92 1.21
N PRO A 100 -10.57 -13.87 1.98
CA PRO A 100 -10.24 -12.69 2.78
C PRO A 100 -9.98 -11.46 1.92
N VAL A 101 -10.32 -10.29 2.48
CA VAL A 101 -9.89 -9.00 1.96
C VAL A 101 -8.56 -8.63 2.59
N PHE A 102 -7.62 -8.20 1.77
CA PHE A 102 -6.34 -7.66 2.22
C PHE A 102 -6.34 -6.14 2.00
N CYS A 103 -6.13 -5.38 3.09
CA CYS A 103 -5.81 -3.96 3.03
C CYS A 103 -4.30 -3.81 3.15
N ILE A 104 -3.65 -3.35 2.10
CA ILE A 104 -2.19 -3.32 1.99
C ILE A 104 -1.74 -1.86 1.98
N VAL A 105 -0.86 -1.50 2.92
CA VAL A 105 -0.31 -0.15 3.04
C VAL A 105 1.19 -0.18 2.78
N ASP A 106 1.62 0.73 1.93
CA ASP A 106 3.04 1.00 1.72
C ASP A 106 3.27 2.47 1.34
N ASP A 107 4.51 2.93 1.45
CA ASP A 107 4.88 4.26 1.00
C ASP A 107 5.96 4.20 -0.09
N THR A 108 5.89 5.13 -1.01
CA THR A 108 6.81 5.21 -2.14
C THR A 108 7.37 6.61 -2.32
N ILE A 109 8.57 6.70 -2.87
CA ILE A 109 9.22 7.98 -3.19
C ILE A 109 9.36 8.08 -4.71
N ALA A 110 8.69 9.06 -5.30
CA ALA A 110 8.89 9.45 -6.68
C ALA A 110 10.07 10.44 -6.75
N SER A 111 11.27 9.91 -7.03
CA SER A 111 12.51 10.70 -7.09
C SER A 111 12.41 11.82 -8.11
N LYS A 112 12.92 12.99 -7.75
CA LYS A 112 13.02 14.18 -8.59
C LYS A 112 14.44 14.73 -8.54
N THR A 113 14.85 15.40 -9.62
CA THR A 113 16.08 16.20 -9.59
C THR A 113 15.84 17.44 -8.72
N LYS A 114 16.67 17.63 -7.70
CA LYS A 114 16.57 18.84 -6.88
C LYS A 114 16.85 20.07 -7.74
N PRO A 115 15.95 21.07 -7.76
CA PRO A 115 16.22 22.33 -8.45
C PRO A 115 17.45 23.05 -7.86
N SER A 116 18.09 23.91 -8.67
CA SER A 116 19.11 24.82 -8.19
C SER A 116 18.56 25.68 -7.05
N SER A 117 19.41 26.08 -6.10
CA SER A 117 19.03 27.01 -5.03
C SER A 117 18.56 28.39 -5.57
N ARG A 118 18.88 28.69 -6.84
CA ARG A 118 18.43 29.91 -7.53
C ARG A 118 17.11 29.73 -8.27
N ALA A 119 16.48 28.55 -8.23
CA ALA A 119 15.21 28.33 -8.90
C ALA A 119 14.11 29.19 -8.27
N LEU A 120 13.44 29.99 -9.09
CA LEU A 120 12.32 30.84 -8.66
C LEU A 120 11.08 30.01 -8.27
N HIS A 121 10.94 28.85 -8.86
CA HIS A 121 9.83 27.93 -8.62
C HIS A 121 10.36 26.56 -8.21
N PRO A 122 10.52 26.29 -6.90
CA PRO A 122 10.84 24.97 -6.41
C PRO A 122 9.70 23.98 -6.73
N ILE A 123 10.00 22.70 -6.74
CA ILE A 123 8.96 21.66 -6.92
C ILE A 123 8.13 21.64 -5.65
N GLU A 124 6.83 21.92 -5.79
CA GLU A 124 5.87 21.92 -4.70
C GLU A 124 5.84 20.55 -4.01
N ASP A 125 5.75 20.53 -2.67
CA ASP A 125 5.68 19.32 -1.83
C ASP A 125 6.78 18.26 -2.09
N ALA A 126 7.89 18.64 -2.73
CA ALA A 126 9.06 17.78 -2.86
C ALA A 126 10.07 18.06 -1.74
N TYR A 127 10.44 17.01 -1.02
CA TYR A 127 11.34 17.07 0.13
C TYR A 127 12.41 16.00 0.04
N PHE A 128 13.41 16.07 0.92
CA PHE A 128 14.31 14.95 1.19
C PHE A 128 13.62 13.92 2.10
N HIS A 129 13.65 12.68 1.68
CA HIS A 129 13.13 11.52 2.40
C HIS A 129 14.21 10.46 2.54
N GLN A 130 14.20 9.72 3.64
CA GLN A 130 15.07 8.57 3.79
C GLN A 130 14.56 7.42 2.90
N SER A 131 15.33 7.06 1.88
CA SER A 131 15.04 5.91 1.03
C SER A 131 15.77 4.68 1.53
N HIS A 132 15.04 3.68 2.01
CA HIS A 132 15.61 2.40 2.41
C HIS A 132 16.15 1.63 1.21
N LEU A 133 15.51 1.74 0.05
CA LEU A 133 15.95 1.09 -1.20
C LEU A 133 17.29 1.65 -1.69
N LYS A 134 17.52 2.94 -1.56
CA LYS A 134 18.77 3.58 -1.98
C LYS A 134 19.82 3.67 -0.86
N GLY A 135 19.46 3.35 0.38
CA GLY A 135 20.32 3.50 1.55
C GLY A 135 20.75 4.94 1.85
N LYS A 136 20.09 5.96 1.25
CA LYS A 136 20.43 7.39 1.38
C LYS A 136 19.18 8.25 1.28
N GLN A 137 19.36 9.55 1.55
CA GLN A 137 18.31 10.53 1.32
C GLN A 137 18.03 10.68 -0.19
N ASP A 138 16.76 10.72 -0.54
CA ASP A 138 16.25 10.91 -1.88
C ASP A 138 15.34 12.14 -1.93
N TYR A 139 15.51 12.99 -2.92
CA TYR A 139 14.69 14.18 -3.11
C TYR A 139 13.52 13.84 -4.01
N GLY A 140 12.31 14.18 -3.61
CA GLY A 140 11.12 13.93 -4.42
C GLY A 140 9.82 14.02 -3.64
N HIS A 141 8.76 13.55 -4.27
CA HIS A 141 7.48 13.38 -3.63
C HIS A 141 7.41 12.02 -2.93
N GLN A 142 6.87 11.99 -1.72
CA GLN A 142 6.53 10.75 -1.05
C GLN A 142 5.01 10.61 -0.96
N ALA A 143 4.50 9.42 -1.17
CA ALA A 143 3.08 9.14 -1.05
C ALA A 143 2.84 7.86 -0.25
N VAL A 144 1.74 7.84 0.49
CA VAL A 144 1.19 6.65 1.13
C VAL A 144 0.12 6.07 0.21
N ALA A 145 0.31 4.81 -0.20
CA ALA A 145 -0.63 4.07 -1.02
C ALA A 145 -1.36 3.02 -0.18
N VAL A 146 -2.68 2.94 -0.35
CA VAL A 146 -3.52 1.91 0.26
C VAL A 146 -4.23 1.15 -0.85
N MET A 147 -3.97 -0.15 -0.90
CA MET A 147 -4.58 -1.05 -1.87
C MET A 147 -5.55 -1.98 -1.15
N LEU A 148 -6.66 -2.31 -1.80
CA LEU A 148 -7.53 -3.39 -1.39
C LEU A 148 -7.39 -4.56 -2.38
N SER A 149 -7.33 -5.77 -1.85
CA SER A 149 -7.20 -6.97 -2.67
C SER A 149 -8.09 -8.09 -2.16
N CYS A 150 -8.70 -8.82 -3.10
CA CYS A 150 -9.44 -10.05 -2.82
C CYS A 150 -9.38 -10.96 -4.06
N ASN A 151 -9.10 -12.23 -3.87
CA ASN A 151 -9.14 -13.26 -4.92
C ASN A 151 -8.37 -12.89 -6.21
N GLY A 152 -7.19 -12.26 -6.09
CA GLY A 152 -6.37 -11.85 -7.23
C GLY A 152 -6.75 -10.50 -7.84
N ILE A 153 -7.88 -9.89 -7.46
CA ILE A 153 -8.21 -8.50 -7.82
C ILE A 153 -7.45 -7.59 -6.86
N VAL A 154 -6.74 -6.61 -7.40
CA VAL A 154 -5.98 -5.61 -6.62
C VAL A 154 -6.33 -4.23 -7.15
N LEU A 155 -6.87 -3.36 -6.28
CA LEU A 155 -7.28 -2.01 -6.66
C LEU A 155 -6.75 -0.96 -5.68
N ASN A 156 -6.36 0.18 -6.20
CA ASN A 156 -5.95 1.31 -5.37
C ASN A 156 -7.18 1.93 -4.69
N TYR A 157 -7.19 1.94 -3.35
CA TYR A 157 -8.25 2.56 -2.55
C TYR A 157 -7.95 4.01 -2.23
N ALA A 158 -6.69 4.30 -1.84
CA ALA A 158 -6.27 5.66 -1.53
C ALA A 158 -4.80 5.87 -1.90
N PHE A 159 -4.49 7.08 -2.35
CA PHE A 159 -3.14 7.53 -2.64
C PHE A 159 -3.00 8.96 -2.11
N VAL A 160 -2.23 9.12 -1.02
CA VAL A 160 -2.12 10.40 -0.32
C VAL A 160 -0.69 10.92 -0.38
N MET A 161 -0.53 12.11 -0.94
CA MET A 161 0.77 12.79 -0.98
C MET A 161 1.20 13.18 0.44
N TYR A 162 2.42 12.84 0.79
CA TYR A 162 3.01 13.15 2.08
C TYR A 162 3.80 14.45 2.02
N ASN A 163 3.24 15.52 2.57
CA ASN A 163 3.84 16.86 2.59
C ASN A 163 4.42 17.27 3.96
N LYS A 164 4.57 16.31 4.88
CA LYS A 164 5.07 16.51 6.26
C LYS A 164 4.15 17.31 7.19
N SER A 165 2.99 17.77 6.76
CA SER A 165 2.03 18.48 7.62
C SER A 165 1.42 17.57 8.69
N ILE A 166 1.19 16.31 8.35
CA ILE A 166 0.74 15.26 9.27
C ILE A 166 1.63 14.03 9.14
N SER A 167 1.68 13.19 10.15
CA SER A 167 2.51 11.98 10.11
C SER A 167 1.90 10.92 9.16
N LYS A 168 2.74 10.06 8.58
CA LYS A 168 2.25 8.92 7.77
C LYS A 168 1.37 7.97 8.59
N ILE A 169 1.62 7.86 9.88
CA ILE A 169 0.78 7.09 10.81
C ILE A 169 -0.63 7.68 10.89
N ASP A 170 -0.75 9.01 11.01
CA ASP A 170 -2.05 9.66 11.07
C ASP A 170 -2.79 9.61 9.73
N ILE A 171 -2.05 9.68 8.60
CA ILE A 171 -2.64 9.45 7.27
C ILE A 171 -3.29 8.06 7.21
N VAL A 172 -2.56 7.01 7.60
CA VAL A 172 -3.06 5.63 7.56
C VAL A 172 -4.20 5.42 8.55
N GLU A 173 -4.10 6.01 9.75
CA GLU A 173 -5.18 5.96 10.74
C GLU A 173 -6.47 6.59 10.22
N ASN A 174 -6.38 7.77 9.60
CA ASN A 174 -7.55 8.45 9.02
C ASN A 174 -8.18 7.61 7.90
N ILE A 175 -7.37 7.05 7.00
CA ILE A 175 -7.86 6.15 5.96
C ILE A 175 -8.52 4.91 6.55
N ALA A 176 -7.93 4.31 7.60
CA ALA A 176 -8.51 3.14 8.26
C ALA A 176 -9.88 3.45 8.89
N LYS A 177 -10.06 4.63 9.49
CA LYS A 177 -11.35 5.08 10.06
C LYS A 177 -12.45 5.21 9.00
N GLU A 178 -12.10 5.51 7.75
CA GLU A 178 -13.06 5.61 6.63
C GLU A 178 -13.43 4.25 6.04
N LEU A 179 -12.60 3.20 6.25
CA LEU A 179 -12.86 1.88 5.69
C LEU A 179 -14.15 1.28 6.27
N PRO A 180 -15.09 0.82 5.46
CA PRO A 180 -16.21 0.03 5.92
C PRO A 180 -15.74 -1.33 6.48
N VAL A 181 -16.51 -1.89 7.40
CA VAL A 181 -16.25 -3.26 7.92
C VAL A 181 -16.39 -4.25 6.75
N PRO A 182 -15.39 -5.12 6.51
CA PRO A 182 -15.46 -6.10 5.44
C PRO A 182 -16.47 -7.20 5.73
N PRO A 183 -17.07 -7.83 4.69
CA PRO A 183 -18.10 -8.87 4.86
C PRO A 183 -17.53 -10.23 5.30
N VAL A 184 -16.22 -10.40 5.29
CA VAL A 184 -15.52 -11.65 5.64
C VAL A 184 -14.29 -11.35 6.49
N MET A 185 -13.68 -12.40 7.08
CA MET A 185 -12.38 -12.29 7.74
C MET A 185 -11.36 -11.57 6.85
N SER A 186 -10.67 -10.59 7.39
CA SER A 186 -9.84 -9.68 6.59
C SER A 186 -8.56 -9.28 7.30
N TYR A 187 -7.54 -8.91 6.52
CA TYR A 187 -6.20 -8.67 7.04
C TYR A 187 -5.64 -7.34 6.55
N PHE A 188 -5.05 -6.60 7.48
CA PHE A 188 -4.23 -5.43 7.21
C PHE A 188 -2.77 -5.87 7.08
N LEU A 189 -2.15 -5.60 5.92
CA LEU A 189 -0.77 -5.96 5.63
C LEU A 189 0.11 -4.70 5.58
N CYS A 190 1.18 -4.68 6.38
CA CYS A 190 2.06 -3.51 6.44
C CYS A 190 3.52 -3.87 6.73
N ASP A 191 4.40 -2.90 6.52
CA ASP A 191 5.80 -3.02 6.97
C ASP A 191 5.95 -2.70 8.46
N CYS A 192 7.18 -2.73 8.96
CA CYS A 192 7.47 -2.47 10.36
C CYS A 192 7.26 -1.02 10.81
N TRP A 193 7.03 -0.10 9.87
CA TRP A 193 6.74 1.29 10.18
C TRP A 193 5.32 1.48 10.71
N TYR A 194 4.37 0.68 10.18
CA TYR A 194 2.96 0.78 10.50
C TYR A 194 2.47 -0.21 11.56
N THR A 195 3.33 -1.04 12.14
CA THR A 195 2.99 -2.00 13.22
C THR A 195 2.97 -1.33 14.61
N SER A 196 2.37 -0.14 14.73
CA SER A 196 2.13 0.52 16.02
C SER A 196 0.81 0.07 16.63
N GLU A 197 0.72 0.08 17.97
CA GLU A 197 -0.53 -0.21 18.71
C GLU A 197 -1.71 0.60 18.19
N LYS A 198 -1.50 1.91 17.98
CA LYS A 198 -2.52 2.83 17.46
C LYS A 198 -3.12 2.34 16.13
N ILE A 199 -2.27 1.98 15.16
CA ILE A 199 -2.71 1.50 13.85
C ILE A 199 -3.40 0.15 13.95
N ILE A 200 -2.81 -0.78 14.69
CA ILE A 200 -3.37 -2.12 14.88
C ILE A 200 -4.77 -2.05 15.48
N ASN A 201 -4.95 -1.26 16.54
CA ASN A 201 -6.25 -1.09 17.20
C ASN A 201 -7.27 -0.40 16.28
N THR A 202 -6.83 0.56 15.46
CA THR A 202 -7.73 1.22 14.49
C THR A 202 -8.24 0.23 13.45
N PHE A 203 -7.36 -0.60 12.88
CA PHE A 203 -7.77 -1.64 11.93
C PHE A 203 -8.59 -2.76 12.59
N ALA A 204 -8.26 -3.15 13.82
CA ALA A 204 -9.05 -4.12 14.57
C ALA A 204 -10.49 -3.62 14.81
N GLY A 205 -10.66 -2.33 15.15
CA GLY A 205 -11.97 -1.70 15.27
C GLY A 205 -12.77 -1.65 13.95
N ARG A 206 -12.13 -1.94 12.82
CA ARG A 206 -12.75 -2.04 11.49
C ARG A 206 -12.85 -3.50 11.00
N GLY A 207 -12.59 -4.48 11.85
CA GLY A 207 -12.73 -5.90 11.51
C GLY A 207 -11.55 -6.49 10.73
N PHE A 208 -10.37 -5.86 10.78
CA PHE A 208 -9.16 -6.37 10.17
C PHE A 208 -8.19 -6.90 11.23
N HIS A 209 -7.73 -8.12 11.08
CA HIS A 209 -6.51 -8.58 11.74
C HIS A 209 -5.27 -7.99 11.08
N THR A 210 -4.21 -7.78 11.85
CA THR A 210 -2.97 -7.23 11.32
C THR A 210 -1.94 -8.32 11.11
N ILE A 211 -1.33 -8.35 9.91
CA ILE A 211 -0.11 -9.10 9.63
C ILE A 211 0.95 -8.10 9.16
N GLY A 212 2.03 -7.96 9.91
CA GLY A 212 3.04 -6.94 9.61
C GLY A 212 4.45 -7.36 9.98
N ALA A 213 5.45 -6.76 9.34
CA ALA A 213 6.82 -6.91 9.79
C ALA A 213 7.04 -6.21 11.14
N LEU A 214 7.96 -6.71 11.93
CA LEU A 214 8.36 -6.12 13.21
C LEU A 214 9.82 -5.68 13.18
N LYS A 215 10.09 -4.55 13.84
CA LYS A 215 11.47 -4.19 14.19
C LYS A 215 11.99 -5.16 15.23
N THR A 216 13.22 -5.67 15.04
CA THR A 216 13.81 -6.69 15.90
C THR A 216 14.19 -6.22 17.31
N ASN A 217 14.05 -4.92 17.59
CA ASN A 217 14.22 -4.34 18.92
C ASN A 217 12.92 -4.25 19.74
N ARG A 218 11.80 -4.76 19.24
CA ARG A 218 10.53 -4.83 19.97
C ARG A 218 10.64 -5.73 21.20
N MET A 219 9.83 -5.42 22.21
CA MET A 219 9.82 -6.18 23.48
C MET A 219 8.77 -7.27 23.42
N LEU A 220 9.19 -8.49 23.76
CA LEU A 220 8.36 -9.67 23.99
C LEU A 220 8.34 -10.00 25.51
N TYR A 221 7.43 -10.88 25.90
CA TYR A 221 7.33 -11.35 27.29
C TYR A 221 7.34 -12.90 27.37
N PRO A 222 8.37 -13.58 26.82
CA PRO A 222 8.46 -15.03 26.88
C PRO A 222 8.57 -15.47 28.34
N PHE A 223 7.69 -16.42 28.72
CA PHE A 223 7.63 -16.94 30.11
C PHE A 223 7.45 -15.84 31.16
N GLY A 224 6.81 -14.70 30.82
CA GLY A 224 6.62 -13.56 31.71
C GLY A 224 7.82 -12.60 31.82
N PHE A 225 8.96 -12.92 31.21
CA PHE A 225 10.15 -12.07 31.26
C PHE A 225 10.24 -11.14 30.06
N LYS A 226 10.49 -9.86 30.33
CA LYS A 226 10.67 -8.84 29.28
C LYS A 226 12.01 -9.03 28.57
N LYS A 227 11.98 -9.27 27.24
CA LYS A 227 13.16 -9.41 26.39
C LYS A 227 12.97 -8.73 25.04
N LYS A 228 14.06 -8.22 24.49
CA LYS A 228 14.03 -7.78 23.08
C LYS A 228 13.94 -9.00 22.15
N LEU A 229 13.23 -8.83 21.05
CA LEU A 229 13.00 -9.88 20.06
C LEU A 229 14.31 -10.45 19.51
N ASN A 230 15.29 -9.59 19.16
CA ASN A 230 16.58 -10.04 18.68
C ASN A 230 17.40 -10.82 19.74
N GLU A 231 17.32 -10.44 21.01
CA GLU A 231 17.98 -11.15 22.12
C GLU A 231 17.31 -12.52 22.34
N PHE A 232 15.98 -12.57 22.26
CA PHE A 232 15.23 -13.82 22.38
C PHE A 232 15.54 -14.77 21.21
N ALA A 233 15.54 -14.24 19.97
CA ALA A 233 15.90 -15.01 18.80
C ALA A 233 17.34 -15.55 18.84
N ALA A 234 18.29 -14.78 19.37
CA ALA A 234 19.68 -15.23 19.54
C ALA A 234 19.78 -16.40 20.52
N LEU A 235 19.05 -16.37 21.64
CA LEU A 235 18.98 -17.48 22.58
C LEU A 235 18.39 -18.74 21.95
N LEU A 236 17.27 -18.61 21.23
CA LEU A 236 16.61 -19.74 20.59
C LEU A 236 17.47 -20.36 19.48
N SER A 237 18.20 -19.55 18.73
CA SER A 237 19.02 -20.00 17.59
C SER A 237 20.23 -20.85 17.98
N THR A 238 20.58 -20.93 19.28
CA THR A 238 21.56 -21.87 19.79
C THR A 238 21.14 -23.32 19.58
N THR A 239 19.82 -23.57 19.51
CA THR A 239 19.28 -24.91 19.33
C THR A 239 18.32 -24.90 18.13
N ARG A 240 18.78 -25.41 17.00
CA ARG A 240 18.05 -25.39 15.71
C ARG A 240 16.72 -26.11 15.75
N SER A 241 16.57 -27.13 16.59
CA SER A 241 15.31 -27.90 16.75
C SER A 241 14.14 -27.09 17.26
N HIS A 242 14.37 -25.89 17.80
CA HIS A 242 13.28 -24.99 18.19
C HIS A 242 12.56 -24.37 16.97
N PHE A 243 13.17 -24.43 15.80
CA PHE A 243 12.64 -23.82 14.57
C PHE A 243 12.12 -24.88 13.62
N HIS A 244 11.00 -24.59 12.97
CA HIS A 244 10.41 -25.42 11.93
C HIS A 244 10.85 -24.92 10.55
N LEU A 245 11.14 -25.84 9.63
CA LEU A 245 11.48 -25.50 8.25
C LEU A 245 10.18 -25.27 7.45
N VAL A 246 10.04 -24.07 6.89
CA VAL A 246 8.88 -23.64 6.11
C VAL A 246 9.32 -23.20 4.72
N THR A 247 8.52 -23.46 3.70
CA THR A 247 8.82 -23.04 2.32
C THR A 247 7.82 -22.00 1.86
N VAL A 248 8.28 -20.77 1.58
CA VAL A 248 7.45 -19.67 1.06
C VAL A 248 8.01 -19.21 -0.28
N LYS A 249 7.20 -19.18 -1.34
CA LYS A 249 7.60 -18.76 -2.70
C LYS A 249 8.93 -19.42 -3.15
N LYS A 250 9.08 -20.74 -2.96
CA LYS A 250 10.27 -21.55 -3.30
C LYS A 250 11.53 -21.26 -2.46
N GLN A 251 11.44 -20.44 -1.45
CA GLN A 251 12.54 -20.19 -0.50
C GLN A 251 12.26 -20.85 0.84
N LYS A 252 13.29 -21.42 1.46
CA LYS A 252 13.20 -22.11 2.74
C LYS A 252 13.64 -21.21 3.89
N TYR A 253 12.87 -21.25 4.97
CA TYR A 253 13.08 -20.47 6.18
C TYR A 253 12.96 -21.34 7.42
N TYR A 254 13.80 -21.12 8.41
CA TYR A 254 13.64 -21.63 9.75
C TYR A 254 12.80 -20.64 10.54
N VAL A 255 11.63 -21.06 11.02
CA VAL A 255 10.66 -20.19 11.69
C VAL A 255 10.34 -20.71 13.08
N TYR A 256 10.43 -19.84 14.07
CA TYR A 256 9.92 -20.06 15.42
C TYR A 256 8.64 -19.26 15.62
N ARG A 257 7.60 -19.89 16.14
CA ARG A 257 6.32 -19.25 16.46
C ARG A 257 6.26 -18.98 17.96
N TYR A 258 6.23 -17.73 18.33
CA TYR A 258 5.90 -17.24 19.66
C TYR A 258 4.43 -16.81 19.70
N GLU A 259 3.70 -17.15 20.77
CA GLU A 259 2.35 -16.65 21.02
C GLU A 259 2.32 -16.03 22.41
N GLY A 260 1.83 -14.81 22.52
CA GLY A 260 1.79 -14.08 23.77
C GLY A 260 1.79 -12.58 23.58
N ASN A 261 2.04 -11.86 24.66
CA ASN A 261 2.00 -10.41 24.67
C ASN A 261 3.24 -9.81 23.97
N LEU A 262 2.99 -8.81 23.15
CA LEU A 262 3.95 -7.89 22.60
C LEU A 262 3.68 -6.51 23.20
N ASN A 263 4.70 -5.68 23.41
CA ASN A 263 4.51 -4.36 24.02
C ASN A 263 3.42 -3.55 23.28
N GLY A 264 2.33 -3.25 23.98
CA GLY A 264 1.14 -2.56 23.44
C GLY A 264 0.16 -3.43 22.65
N ILE A 265 0.38 -4.76 22.55
CA ILE A 265 -0.51 -5.68 21.84
C ILE A 265 -0.68 -6.94 22.69
N GLU A 266 -1.89 -7.19 23.10
CA GLU A 266 -2.24 -8.41 23.84
C GLU A 266 -2.46 -9.57 22.87
N ASN A 267 -2.00 -10.75 23.28
CA ASN A 267 -2.22 -12.03 22.60
C ASN A 267 -1.99 -11.97 21.07
N ALA A 268 -0.73 -11.92 20.68
CA ALA A 268 -0.32 -11.92 19.28
C ALA A 268 0.63 -13.08 18.96
N VAL A 269 0.65 -13.49 17.72
CA VAL A 269 1.68 -14.39 17.19
C VAL A 269 2.84 -13.58 16.65
N VAL A 270 4.06 -13.93 17.06
CA VAL A 270 5.29 -13.39 16.48
C VAL A 270 6.08 -14.53 15.84
N LEU A 271 6.38 -14.41 14.56
CA LEU A 271 7.21 -15.33 13.82
C LEU A 271 8.63 -14.77 13.75
N LEU A 272 9.60 -15.53 14.27
CA LEU A 272 11.03 -15.26 14.12
C LEU A 272 11.56 -16.11 12.97
N SER A 273 11.99 -15.47 11.89
CA SER A 273 12.32 -16.15 10.65
C SER A 273 13.77 -15.91 10.23
N TYR A 274 14.48 -16.97 9.89
CA TYR A 274 15.79 -16.93 9.27
C TYR A 274 15.77 -17.63 7.92
N PRO A 275 16.36 -17.07 6.86
CA PRO A 275 16.63 -17.82 5.64
C PRO A 275 17.45 -19.07 5.97
N GLU A 276 17.19 -20.22 5.33
CA GLU A 276 17.88 -21.49 5.60
C GLU A 276 19.40 -21.34 5.57
N LYS A 277 19.92 -20.63 4.56
CA LYS A 277 21.37 -20.42 4.36
C LYS A 277 22.02 -19.44 5.36
N ALA A 278 21.19 -18.69 6.12
CA ALA A 278 21.66 -17.67 7.06
C ALA A 278 21.08 -17.86 8.46
N PHE A 279 20.78 -19.12 8.81
CA PHE A 279 20.24 -19.46 10.13
C PHE A 279 21.19 -19.00 11.26
N GLY A 280 20.63 -18.33 12.28
CA GLY A 280 21.36 -17.81 13.41
C GLY A 280 22.14 -16.50 13.15
N ASN A 281 22.18 -16.00 11.92
CA ASN A 281 22.80 -14.70 11.63
C ASN A 281 21.87 -13.58 12.09
N PRO A 282 22.26 -12.74 13.08
CA PRO A 282 21.41 -11.67 13.60
C PRO A 282 20.97 -10.65 12.53
N LYS A 283 21.79 -10.42 11.49
CA LYS A 283 21.47 -9.51 10.38
C LYS A 283 20.42 -10.07 9.42
N ALA A 284 20.22 -11.39 9.41
CA ALA A 284 19.27 -12.07 8.56
C ALA A 284 17.93 -12.34 9.26
N LEU A 285 17.82 -12.03 10.55
CA LEU A 285 16.60 -12.19 11.32
C LEU A 285 15.51 -11.27 10.77
N GLN A 286 14.39 -11.87 10.41
CA GLN A 286 13.14 -11.20 10.10
C GLN A 286 12.10 -11.58 11.13
N ALA A 287 11.24 -10.65 11.49
CA ALA A 287 10.16 -10.88 12.42
C ALA A 287 8.83 -10.39 11.86
N PHE A 288 7.78 -11.17 12.08
CA PHE A 288 6.44 -10.87 11.62
C PHE A 288 5.45 -11.00 12.77
N LEU A 289 4.45 -10.14 12.77
CA LEU A 289 3.33 -10.14 13.70
C LEU A 289 2.08 -10.67 12.99
N SER A 290 1.27 -11.44 13.69
CA SER A 290 -0.14 -11.64 13.38
C SER A 290 -0.99 -11.41 14.62
N THR A 291 -2.06 -10.62 14.52
CA THR A 291 -3.10 -10.51 15.58
C THR A 291 -4.18 -11.58 15.46
N ASP A 292 -4.19 -12.33 14.37
CA ASP A 292 -4.97 -13.55 14.24
C ASP A 292 -4.10 -14.74 14.70
N VAL A 293 -4.35 -15.21 15.90
CA VAL A 293 -3.58 -16.32 16.51
C VAL A 293 -3.97 -17.70 15.95
N SER A 294 -5.07 -17.78 15.21
CA SER A 294 -5.54 -19.03 14.60
C SER A 294 -4.78 -19.39 13.33
N LEU A 295 -4.10 -18.41 12.70
CA LEU A 295 -3.34 -18.64 11.48
C LEU A 295 -2.13 -19.54 11.74
N SER A 296 -1.90 -20.47 10.84
CA SER A 296 -0.66 -21.23 10.76
C SER A 296 0.52 -20.34 10.37
N VAL A 297 1.74 -20.84 10.54
CA VAL A 297 2.97 -20.17 10.13
C VAL A 297 2.98 -19.94 8.61
N ASP A 298 2.57 -20.98 7.85
CA ASP A 298 2.54 -20.94 6.38
C ASP A 298 1.53 -19.92 5.87
N GLU A 299 0.33 -19.86 6.44
CA GLU A 299 -0.70 -18.88 6.08
C GLU A 299 -0.23 -17.46 6.37
N THR A 300 0.30 -17.21 7.58
CA THR A 300 0.78 -15.89 7.98
C THR A 300 1.87 -15.38 7.02
N LEU A 301 2.85 -16.21 6.72
CA LEU A 301 3.94 -15.84 5.80
C LEU A 301 3.46 -15.72 4.35
N SER A 302 2.53 -16.57 3.91
CA SER A 302 1.95 -16.50 2.58
C SER A 302 1.14 -15.22 2.38
N TYR A 303 0.30 -14.84 3.37
CA TYR A 303 -0.45 -13.59 3.35
C TYR A 303 0.46 -12.38 3.36
N TYR A 304 1.48 -12.39 4.23
CA TYR A 304 2.46 -11.31 4.24
C TYR A 304 3.21 -11.17 2.91
N ALA A 305 3.58 -12.31 2.30
CA ALA A 305 4.22 -12.33 0.99
C ALA A 305 3.32 -11.78 -0.14
N GLY A 306 1.99 -11.79 0.04
CA GLY A 306 1.03 -11.14 -0.84
C GLY A 306 1.20 -9.61 -0.93
N ARG A 307 1.79 -8.96 0.08
CA ARG A 307 2.11 -7.52 0.07
C ARG A 307 2.98 -7.11 -1.12
N TRP A 308 3.85 -7.99 -1.61
CA TRP A 308 4.75 -7.72 -2.73
C TRP A 308 4.08 -7.79 -4.11
N ILE A 309 2.79 -8.13 -4.19
CA ILE A 309 2.03 -8.12 -5.46
C ILE A 309 1.86 -6.69 -6.01
N LEU A 310 2.05 -5.67 -5.17
CA LEU A 310 1.89 -4.26 -5.53
C LEU A 310 3.03 -3.67 -6.38
N PHE A 311 4.14 -4.37 -6.50
CA PHE A 311 5.37 -3.82 -7.06
C PHE A 311 5.80 -4.47 -8.38
N PHE A 312 4.89 -5.27 -9.00
CA PHE A 312 5.16 -5.92 -10.30
C PHE A 312 4.03 -5.69 -11.29
#